data_ffe5f09b7ef84c2473196612bd7173dc
#
_entry.id   ffe5f09b7ef84c2473196612bd7173dc
#
_cell.length_a   1.000
_cell.length_b   1.000
_cell.length_c   1.000
_cell.angle_alpha   90.00
_cell.angle_beta   90.00
_cell.angle_gamma   90.00
#
_symmetry.space_group_name_H-M   'P 1'
#
loop_
_entity.id
_entity.type
_entity.pdbx_description
1 polymer ?
#
loop_
_entity_poly.entity_id
_entity_poly.type
_entity_poly.pdbx_seq_one_letter_code
_entity_poly.pdbx_strand_id
1 'polypeptide(L)' 'MPKTEIKYEIVKNIGILATNKSGWNREINIVRWNDGKAKVDIRDWGPDHEKVGKGLSLSSEEVAVLKELLADYDPYEVEE' A
#
# COMPACT_ATOMS: atom_id res chain seq x y z
N MET A 1 -4.66 -15.70 27.36
CA MET A 1 -5.55 -15.07 26.41
C MET A 1 -4.84 -14.68 25.13
N PRO A 2 -5.17 -15.31 24.06
CA PRO A 2 -4.48 -14.98 22.83
C PRO A 2 -4.89 -13.61 22.33
N LYS A 3 -3.93 -12.90 21.87
CA LYS A 3 -4.18 -11.64 21.20
C LYS A 3 -4.40 -11.91 19.74
N THR A 4 -5.36 -11.23 19.18
CA THR A 4 -5.49 -11.24 17.75
C THR A 4 -4.38 -10.37 17.18
N GLU A 5 -3.50 -11.00 16.45
CA GLU A 5 -2.41 -10.26 15.83
C GLU A 5 -2.57 -10.33 14.33
N ILE A 6 -2.33 -9.20 13.70
CA ILE A 6 -2.32 -9.16 12.25
C ILE A 6 -0.95 -9.62 11.80
N LYS A 7 -0.94 -10.70 11.05
CA LYS A 7 0.29 -11.19 10.43
C LYS A 7 0.38 -10.63 9.03
N TYR A 8 1.56 -10.20 8.67
CA TYR A 8 1.74 -9.72 7.32
C TYR A 8 3.15 -10.04 6.86
N GLU A 9 3.28 -10.09 5.55
CA GLU A 9 4.57 -10.30 4.93
C GLU A 9 4.64 -9.36 3.74
N ILE A 10 5.65 -8.48 3.74
CA ILE A 10 5.88 -7.64 2.58
C ILE A 10 6.67 -8.47 1.59
N VAL A 11 5.98 -8.94 0.57
CA VAL A 11 6.57 -9.81 -0.43
C VAL A 11 7.52 -9.03 -1.33
N LYS A 12 7.12 -7.79 -1.66
CA LYS A 12 7.91 -6.97 -2.54
C LYS A 12 7.56 -5.52 -2.29
N ASN A 13 8.56 -4.68 -2.17
CA ASN A 13 8.35 -3.23 -2.10
C ASN A 13 8.37 -2.68 -3.51
N ILE A 14 7.26 -2.07 -3.92
CA ILE A 14 7.18 -1.47 -5.24
C ILE A 14 7.75 -0.06 -5.20
N GLY A 15 7.37 0.71 -4.19
CA GLY A 15 7.93 2.04 -4.06
C GLY A 15 7.29 2.85 -2.96
N ILE A 16 7.81 4.03 -2.75
CA ILE A 16 7.33 4.96 -1.75
C ILE A 16 6.67 6.12 -2.47
N LEU A 17 5.43 6.42 -2.09
CA LEU A 17 4.70 7.53 -2.68
C LEU A 17 5.01 8.85 -1.98
N ALA A 18 5.18 8.82 -0.66
CA ALA A 18 5.39 10.02 0.11
C ALA A 18 5.96 9.67 1.46
N THR A 19 6.70 10.60 2.04
CA THR A 19 7.21 10.48 3.41
C THR A 19 6.74 11.70 4.16
N ASN A 20 6.16 11.50 5.35
CA ASN A 20 5.73 12.64 6.15
C ASN A 20 6.79 12.99 7.18
N LYS A 21 6.50 14.04 7.95
CA LYS A 21 7.51 14.60 8.86
C LYS A 21 7.85 13.67 10.01
N SER A 22 6.95 12.78 10.37
CA SER A 22 7.21 11.89 11.50
C SER A 22 7.86 10.59 11.07
N GLY A 23 8.26 10.50 9.81
CA GLY A 23 8.98 9.33 9.35
C GLY A 23 8.10 8.22 8.82
N TRP A 24 6.80 8.44 8.72
CA TRP A 24 5.90 7.48 8.11
C TRP A 24 5.97 7.62 6.60
N ASN A 25 5.90 6.50 5.93
CA ASN A 25 5.90 6.46 4.47
C ASN A 25 4.58 5.94 3.96
N ARG A 26 4.08 6.55 2.89
CA ARG A 26 2.99 5.96 2.13
C ARG A 26 3.63 5.12 1.03
N GLU A 27 3.37 3.83 1.05
CA GLU A 27 4.09 2.90 0.18
C GLU A 27 3.14 2.05 -0.63
N ILE A 28 3.63 1.64 -1.78
CA ILE A 28 2.99 0.60 -2.57
C ILE A 28 3.85 -0.65 -2.42
N ASN A 29 3.25 -1.71 -1.92
CA ASN A 29 3.93 -2.99 -1.72
C ASN A 29 3.04 -4.11 -2.21
N ILE A 30 3.64 -5.27 -2.40
CA ILE A 30 2.87 -6.50 -2.50
C ILE A 30 2.93 -7.12 -1.12
N VAL A 31 1.76 -7.30 -0.51
CA VAL A 31 1.67 -7.72 0.88
C VAL A 31 0.74 -8.93 0.98
N ARG A 32 1.17 -9.88 1.76
CA ARG A 32 0.32 -11.02 2.13
C ARG A 32 -0.15 -10.82 3.56
N TRP A 33 -1.46 -10.76 3.73
CA TRP A 33 -2.06 -10.55 5.04
C TRP A 33 -2.58 -11.89 5.57
N ASN A 34 -2.19 -12.24 6.79
CA ASN A 34 -2.74 -13.39 7.51
C ASN A 34 -2.72 -14.67 6.67
N ASP A 35 -1.63 -14.90 5.96
CA ASP A 35 -1.42 -16.10 5.14
C ASP A 35 -2.40 -16.20 3.97
N GLY A 36 -3.03 -15.09 3.61
CA GLY A 36 -3.88 -15.06 2.43
C GLY A 36 -3.08 -14.83 1.17
N LYS A 37 -3.76 -14.49 0.11
CA LYS A 37 -3.10 -14.21 -1.15
C LYS A 37 -2.37 -12.88 -1.09
N ALA A 38 -1.23 -12.82 -1.73
CA ALA A 38 -0.50 -11.56 -1.86
C ALA A 38 -1.27 -10.61 -2.76
N LYS A 39 -1.36 -9.35 -2.35
CA LYS A 39 -2.08 -8.33 -3.09
C LYS A 39 -1.27 -7.07 -3.13
N VAL A 40 -1.54 -6.22 -4.10
CA VAL A 40 -0.98 -4.88 -4.10
C VAL A 40 -1.65 -4.08 -2.98
N ASP A 41 -0.85 -3.39 -2.22
CA ASP A 41 -1.32 -2.68 -1.03
C ASP A 41 -0.73 -1.28 -1.05
N ILE A 42 -1.59 -0.29 -0.83
CA ILE A 42 -1.18 1.11 -0.71
C ILE A 42 -1.57 1.54 0.69
N ARG A 43 -0.57 1.85 1.50
CA ARG A 43 -0.88 2.28 2.87
C ARG A 43 0.28 3.01 3.50
N ASP A 44 -0.01 3.60 4.65
CA ASP A 44 0.99 4.25 5.46
C ASP A 44 1.68 3.22 6.34
N TRP A 45 3.00 3.32 6.42
CA TRP A 45 3.80 2.45 7.26
C TRP A 45 4.63 3.31 8.19
N GLY A 46 4.67 2.90 9.45
CA GLY A 46 5.52 3.56 10.43
C GLY A 46 6.98 3.24 10.18
N PRO A 47 7.87 3.91 10.92
CA PRO A 47 9.30 3.64 10.77
C PRO A 47 9.59 2.16 10.98
N ASP A 48 10.47 1.63 10.14
CA ASP A 48 10.89 0.22 10.20
C ASP A 48 9.74 -0.75 10.00
N HIS A 49 8.61 -0.30 9.49
CA HIS A 49 7.45 -1.14 9.19
C HIS A 49 6.91 -1.85 10.43
N GLU A 50 7.18 -1.30 11.61
CA GLU A 50 6.66 -1.90 12.83
C GLU A 50 5.21 -1.55 13.08
N LYS A 51 4.77 -0.42 12.56
CA LYS A 51 3.40 0.01 12.72
C LYS A 51 2.72 0.07 11.37
N VAL A 52 1.50 -0.44 11.34
CA VAL A 52 0.71 -0.51 10.13
C VAL A 52 -0.36 0.57 10.22
N GLY A 53 -0.39 1.44 9.23
CA GLY A 53 -1.36 2.52 9.20
C GLY A 53 -2.52 2.23 8.28
N LYS A 54 -3.18 3.29 7.85
CA LYS A 54 -4.35 3.19 7.01
C LYS A 54 -3.97 2.92 5.57
N GLY A 55 -4.83 2.20 4.89
CA GLY A 55 -4.59 1.91 3.49
C GLY A 55 -5.60 0.93 2.96
N LEU A 56 -5.31 0.42 1.78
CA LEU A 56 -6.19 -0.55 1.14
C LEU A 56 -5.39 -1.53 0.32
N SER A 57 -5.96 -2.70 0.14
CA SER A 57 -5.39 -3.73 -0.71
C SER A 57 -6.24 -3.84 -1.96
N LEU A 58 -5.61 -4.14 -3.07
CA LEU A 58 -6.26 -4.21 -4.37
C LEU A 58 -6.01 -5.57 -4.97
N SER A 59 -7.06 -6.12 -5.60
CA SER A 59 -6.91 -7.35 -6.35
C SER A 59 -6.16 -7.07 -7.66
N SER A 60 -5.71 -8.14 -8.30
CA SER A 60 -5.03 -7.99 -9.59
C SER A 60 -5.93 -7.30 -10.61
N GLU A 61 -7.21 -7.65 -10.61
CA GLU A 61 -8.15 -7.03 -11.54
C GLU A 61 -8.30 -5.54 -11.25
N GLU A 62 -8.36 -5.19 -9.97
CA GLU A 62 -8.46 -3.78 -9.59
C GLU A 62 -7.22 -3.01 -9.99
N VAL A 63 -6.05 -3.63 -9.85
CA VAL A 63 -4.81 -2.97 -10.25
C VAL A 63 -4.80 -2.75 -11.76
N ALA A 64 -5.27 -3.73 -12.52
CA ALA A 64 -5.32 -3.60 -13.98
C ALA A 64 -6.21 -2.43 -14.39
N VAL A 65 -7.38 -2.32 -13.76
CA VAL A 65 -8.29 -1.22 -14.06
C VAL A 65 -7.68 0.12 -13.64
N LEU A 66 -7.06 0.14 -12.47
CA LEU A 66 -6.43 1.38 -11.99
C LEU A 66 -5.36 1.86 -12.95
N LYS A 67 -4.54 0.95 -13.46
CA LYS A 67 -3.52 1.33 -14.43
C LYS A 67 -4.14 1.93 -15.69
N GLU A 68 -5.24 1.35 -16.15
CA GLU A 68 -5.92 1.88 -17.34
C GLU A 68 -6.51 3.25 -17.08
N LEU A 69 -7.13 3.41 -15.91
CA LEU A 69 -7.76 4.70 -15.60
C LEU A 69 -6.75 5.81 -15.45
N LEU A 70 -5.55 5.49 -15.00
CA LEU A 70 -4.52 6.49 -14.81
C LEU A 70 -3.61 6.67 -16.01
N ALA A 71 -3.73 5.80 -17.02
CA ALA A 71 -2.78 5.81 -18.13
C ALA A 71 -2.75 7.14 -18.87
N ASP A 72 -3.91 7.76 -19.05
CA ASP A 72 -4.00 9.03 -19.78
C ASP A 72 -4.21 10.21 -18.85
N TYR A 73 -4.07 9.97 -17.58
CA TYR A 73 -4.35 11.00 -16.58
C TYR A 73 -3.08 11.82 -16.31
N ASP A 74 -3.21 13.13 -16.45
CA ASP A 74 -2.12 14.04 -16.08
C ASP A 74 -2.29 14.39 -14.60
N PRO A 75 -1.37 13.98 -13.74
CA PRO A 75 -1.55 14.21 -12.30
C PRO A 75 -1.58 15.67 -11.93
N TYR A 76 -1.08 16.54 -12.80
CA TYR A 76 -1.04 17.96 -12.48
C TYR A 76 -2.22 18.74 -13.08
N GLU A 77 -3.08 18.05 -13.80
CA GLU A 77 -4.24 18.68 -14.39
C GLU A 77 -5.23 19.19 -13.37
N VAL A 78 -5.30 18.53 -12.22
CA VAL A 78 -6.28 18.89 -11.19
C VAL A 78 -5.79 19.96 -10.25
N GLU A 79 -4.57 20.42 -10.43
CA GLU A 79 -4.04 21.43 -9.52
C GLU A 79 -4.58 22.79 -9.86
N GLU A 80 -5.00 23.48 -8.84
CA GLU A 80 -5.64 24.79 -9.02
C GLU A 80 -4.68 25.90 -8.75
#